data_1fa6f549b60320314bfb5ecad722a850
#
_entry.id   1fa6f549b60320314bfb5ecad722a850
#
_cell.length_a   1.000
_cell.length_b   1.000
_cell.length_c   1.000
_cell.angle_alpha   90.00
_cell.angle_beta   90.00
_cell.angle_gamma   90.00
#
_symmetry.space_group_name_H-M   'P 1'
#
loop_
_entity.id
_entity.type
_entity.pdbx_description
1 polymer ?
#
loop_
_entity_poly.entity_id
_entity_poly.type
_entity_poly.pdbx_seq_one_letter_code
_entity_poly.pdbx_strand_id
1 'polypeptide(L)'
;MHKRLIIFVILCLSFFNIALQAQSEYQKPTLYKGEIIEIISEEDSSIQTSGGEYYRRTQLLKVELLDKEKKGEIIEIKNNIDEIMAYTLEVEKGDDIYVFFEYDEEGNELAAHIHEFRRDKDIYVLAGVFVILMIIVGGIKGIKSLITLGLTVVGIYYLLNGIVSGGNPIFLSIVVSLVLTIMTMFLVAGFNLKAISAIIGTIGGVIIAGLIALLVSNTSNLTGLGTQEAQMLVYSDHPVAFNIHGILFASILLGTLGAVMDVC
;
A
#
# COMPACT_ATOMS: atom_id res chain seq x y z
N MET A 1 18.96 -21.93 -21.05
CA MET A 1 17.63 -21.54 -20.54
C MET A 1 17.68 -20.29 -19.64
N HIS A 2 18.59 -20.20 -18.66
CA HIS A 2 18.73 -19.06 -17.76
C HIS A 2 19.01 -17.70 -18.44
N LYS A 3 19.84 -17.63 -19.46
CA LYS A 3 20.14 -16.38 -20.18
C LYS A 3 18.92 -15.76 -20.87
N ARG A 4 18.03 -16.58 -21.45
CA ARG A 4 16.78 -16.09 -22.07
C ARG A 4 15.79 -15.56 -21.05
N LEU A 5 15.73 -16.17 -19.86
CA LEU A 5 14.90 -15.72 -18.75
C LEU A 5 15.38 -14.37 -18.22
N ILE A 6 16.70 -14.22 -18.02
CA ILE A 6 17.29 -12.96 -17.52
C ILE A 6 17.06 -11.82 -18.53
N ILE A 7 17.25 -12.06 -19.82
CA ILE A 7 17.00 -11.06 -20.86
C ILE A 7 15.52 -10.67 -20.89
N PHE A 8 14.61 -11.64 -20.75
CA PHE A 8 13.17 -11.39 -20.71
C PHE A 8 12.77 -10.54 -19.49
N VAL A 9 13.31 -10.85 -18.30
CA VAL A 9 13.08 -10.08 -17.07
C VAL A 9 13.62 -8.65 -17.21
N ILE A 10 14.81 -8.47 -17.77
CA ILE A 10 15.39 -7.13 -18.01
C ILE A 10 14.56 -6.35 -19.03
N LEU A 11 14.07 -6.98 -20.09
CA LEU A 11 13.23 -6.35 -21.11
C LEU A 11 11.88 -5.91 -20.54
N CYS A 12 11.27 -6.70 -19.64
CA CYS A 12 10.04 -6.35 -18.95
C CYS A 12 10.26 -5.22 -17.93
N LEU A 13 11.36 -5.24 -17.18
CA LEU A 13 11.72 -4.16 -16.26
C LEU A 13 12.02 -2.84 -17.00
N SER A 14 12.59 -2.89 -18.22
CA SER A 14 12.81 -1.69 -19.03
C SER A 14 11.49 -1.08 -19.56
N PHE A 15 10.48 -1.90 -19.83
CA PHE A 15 9.14 -1.42 -20.20
C PHE A 15 8.47 -0.65 -19.07
N PHE A 16 8.71 -1.04 -17.81
CA PHE A 16 8.23 -0.33 -16.63
C PHE A 16 8.88 1.06 -16.45
N ASN A 17 10.12 1.24 -16.87
CA ASN A 17 10.80 2.54 -16.73
C ASN A 17 10.25 3.63 -17.66
N ILE A 18 9.62 3.27 -18.78
CA ILE A 18 9.04 4.25 -19.73
C ILE A 18 7.78 4.92 -19.16
N ALA A 19 7.08 4.26 -18.23
CA ALA A 19 5.88 4.80 -17.58
C ALA A 19 6.19 5.79 -16.44
N LEU A 20 7.45 5.97 -16.05
CA LEU A 20 7.86 6.68 -14.82
C LEU A 20 8.15 8.18 -14.99
N GLN A 21 7.96 8.79 -16.17
CA GLN A 21 8.40 10.17 -16.42
C GLN A 21 7.39 11.28 -16.05
N ALA A 22 6.33 10.97 -15.32
CA ALA A 22 5.38 11.97 -14.83
C ALA A 22 5.28 11.93 -13.30
N GLN A 23 6.33 12.36 -12.61
CA GLN A 23 6.24 12.63 -11.16
C GLN A 23 5.76 14.07 -10.95
N SER A 24 4.56 14.23 -10.42
CA SER A 24 4.24 15.42 -9.63
C SER A 24 4.98 15.25 -8.29
N GLU A 25 5.77 16.26 -7.94
CA GLU A 25 6.58 16.31 -6.71
C GLU A 25 5.62 16.54 -5.52
N TYR A 26 5.03 15.45 -5.02
CA TYR A 26 4.30 15.48 -3.76
C TYR A 26 5.35 15.44 -2.64
N GLN A 27 5.47 16.54 -1.88
CA GLN A 27 6.28 16.57 -0.67
C GLN A 27 5.62 15.66 0.36
N LYS A 28 6.14 14.44 0.50
CA LYS A 28 5.78 13.55 1.60
C LYS A 28 6.16 14.24 2.92
N PRO A 29 5.26 14.25 3.92
CA PRO A 29 5.65 14.72 5.24
C PRO A 29 6.87 13.92 5.71
N THR A 30 7.87 14.62 6.23
CA THR A 30 9.05 13.95 6.79
C THR A 30 8.63 13.26 8.08
N LEU A 31 8.70 11.94 8.09
CA LEU A 31 8.38 11.12 9.25
C LEU A 31 9.67 10.86 10.05
N TYR A 32 9.62 11.17 11.34
CA TYR A 32 10.70 10.91 12.28
C TYR A 32 10.38 9.70 13.15
N LYS A 33 11.37 8.89 13.45
CA LYS A 33 11.25 7.78 14.39
C LYS A 33 11.34 8.31 15.80
N GLY A 34 10.43 7.87 16.66
CA GLY A 34 10.41 8.22 18.07
C GLY A 34 10.13 7.02 18.96
N GLU A 35 10.52 7.14 20.22
CA GLU A 35 10.20 6.20 21.29
C GLU A 35 9.54 6.97 22.44
N ILE A 36 8.46 6.42 22.98
CA ILE A 36 7.74 7.04 24.10
C ILE A 36 8.50 6.74 25.40
N ILE A 37 9.12 7.78 25.97
CA ILE A 37 9.88 7.65 27.19
C ILE A 37 8.95 7.64 28.42
N GLU A 38 7.91 8.50 28.41
CA GLU A 38 7.06 8.73 29.56
C GLU A 38 5.68 9.28 29.14
N ILE A 39 4.64 8.84 29.84
CA ILE A 39 3.32 9.46 29.78
C ILE A 39 3.24 10.43 30.97
N ILE A 40 3.22 11.74 30.68
CA ILE A 40 3.26 12.79 31.73
C ILE A 40 1.91 12.87 32.45
N SER A 41 0.83 12.87 31.68
CA SER A 41 -0.53 12.94 32.20
C SER A 41 -1.52 12.29 31.25
N GLU A 42 -2.61 11.78 31.83
CA GLU A 42 -3.79 11.30 31.13
C GLU A 42 -5.02 11.99 31.72
N GLU A 43 -5.81 12.61 30.85
CA GLU A 43 -7.03 13.30 31.23
C GLU A 43 -8.21 12.76 30.42
N ASP A 44 -9.22 12.25 31.12
CA ASP A 44 -10.47 11.84 30.52
C ASP A 44 -11.46 13.01 30.56
N SER A 45 -12.00 13.36 29.41
CA SER A 45 -13.03 14.41 29.28
C SER A 45 -14.23 13.87 28.51
N SER A 46 -15.43 14.27 28.93
CA SER A 46 -16.65 14.00 28.17
C SER A 46 -17.03 15.23 27.35
N ILE A 47 -17.31 15.00 26.06
CA ILE A 47 -17.72 16.04 25.12
C ILE A 47 -19.20 15.80 24.78
N GLN A 48 -20.06 16.77 25.09
CA GLN A 48 -21.46 16.72 24.66
C GLN A 48 -21.63 17.33 23.28
N THR A 49 -22.19 16.54 22.36
CA THR A 49 -22.53 16.99 21.01
C THR A 49 -24.01 16.72 20.75
N SER A 50 -24.56 17.33 19.72
CA SER A 50 -25.95 17.10 19.29
C SER A 50 -26.30 15.64 18.98
N GLY A 51 -25.32 14.75 18.86
CA GLY A 51 -25.44 13.29 18.62
C GLY A 51 -25.29 12.42 19.87
N GLY A 52 -24.96 12.99 21.03
CA GLY A 52 -24.72 12.27 22.29
C GLY A 52 -23.47 12.72 23.03
N GLU A 53 -23.23 12.08 24.16
CA GLU A 53 -22.00 12.24 24.96
C GLU A 53 -20.97 11.20 24.48
N TYR A 54 -19.73 11.62 24.26
CA TYR A 54 -18.61 10.74 23.95
C TYR A 54 -17.38 11.09 24.78
N TYR A 55 -16.54 10.10 25.01
CA TYR A 55 -15.33 10.27 25.82
C TYR A 55 -14.14 10.57 24.93
N ARG A 56 -13.33 11.53 25.42
CA ARG A 56 -12.02 11.84 24.86
C ARG A 56 -10.99 11.66 25.96
N ARG A 57 -9.99 10.83 25.69
CA ARG A 57 -8.78 10.74 26.52
C ARG A 57 -7.67 11.53 25.87
N THR A 58 -7.03 12.40 26.63
CA THR A 58 -5.87 13.16 26.18
C THR A 58 -4.66 12.68 26.95
N GLN A 59 -3.65 12.18 26.21
CA GLN A 59 -2.36 11.80 26.77
C GLN A 59 -1.33 12.89 26.45
N LEU A 60 -0.58 13.34 27.44
CA LEU A 60 0.60 14.18 27.26
C LEU A 60 1.84 13.27 27.35
N LEU A 61 2.61 13.20 26.28
CA LEU A 61 3.67 12.21 26.07
C LEU A 61 5.02 12.91 25.96
N LYS A 62 6.08 12.31 26.53
CA LYS A 62 7.46 12.61 26.19
C LYS A 62 7.98 11.59 25.22
N VAL A 63 8.47 12.07 24.09
CA VAL A 63 8.99 11.25 22.99
C VAL A 63 10.43 11.62 22.70
N GLU A 64 11.32 10.63 22.67
CA GLU A 64 12.69 10.78 22.19
C GLU A 64 12.77 10.48 20.71
N LEU A 65 13.31 11.40 19.93
CA LEU A 65 13.52 11.22 18.48
C LEU A 65 14.79 10.40 18.23
N LEU A 66 14.67 9.40 17.35
CA LEU A 66 15.72 8.42 17.06
C LEU A 66 16.42 8.65 15.72
N ASP A 67 15.90 9.52 14.85
CA ASP A 67 16.48 9.79 13.54
C ASP A 67 17.72 10.70 13.62
N LYS A 68 18.65 10.49 12.68
CA LYS A 68 20.00 11.11 12.71
C LYS A 68 19.99 12.64 12.84
N GLU A 69 19.01 13.31 12.23
CA GLU A 69 18.93 14.78 12.22
C GLU A 69 18.50 15.36 13.57
N LYS A 70 17.62 14.65 14.29
CA LYS A 70 17.06 15.08 15.59
C LYS A 70 17.30 14.05 16.71
N LYS A 71 18.33 13.21 16.58
CA LYS A 71 18.57 12.11 17.51
C LYS A 71 18.85 12.58 18.93
N GLY A 72 18.07 12.08 19.88
CA GLY A 72 18.17 12.41 21.31
C GLY A 72 17.42 13.67 21.70
N GLU A 73 16.72 14.32 20.77
CA GLU A 73 15.80 15.42 21.06
C GLU A 73 14.57 14.85 21.75
N ILE A 74 14.17 15.44 22.87
CA ILE A 74 12.97 15.08 23.62
C ILE A 74 11.92 16.13 23.35
N ILE A 75 10.78 15.69 22.82
CA ILE A 75 9.65 16.55 22.51
C ILE A 75 8.40 16.13 23.32
N GLU A 76 7.51 17.08 23.54
CA GLU A 76 6.20 16.79 24.14
C GLU A 76 5.15 16.72 23.05
N ILE A 77 4.35 15.65 23.06
CA ILE A 77 3.26 15.44 22.11
C ILE A 77 1.95 15.27 22.87
N LYS A 78 0.93 16.00 22.42
CA LYS A 78 -0.44 15.84 22.89
C LYS A 78 -1.17 14.88 21.98
N ASN A 79 -1.49 13.70 22.50
CA ASN A 79 -2.25 12.66 21.79
C ASN A 79 -3.71 12.66 22.25
N ASN A 80 -4.63 12.88 21.32
CA ASN A 80 -6.07 12.86 21.59
C ASN A 80 -6.66 11.54 21.09
N ILE A 81 -7.26 10.79 21.99
CA ILE A 81 -7.92 9.51 21.74
C ILE A 81 -9.42 9.77 21.81
N ASP A 82 -10.08 9.85 20.67
CA ASP A 82 -11.52 10.08 20.57
C ASP A 82 -12.25 8.77 20.28
N GLU A 83 -13.22 8.40 21.12
CA GLU A 83 -13.99 7.16 20.97
C GLU A 83 -14.78 7.07 19.64
N ILE A 84 -15.06 8.20 19.01
CA ILE A 84 -15.79 8.29 17.73
C ILE A 84 -14.86 8.16 16.52
N MET A 85 -13.57 8.43 16.69
CA MET A 85 -12.62 8.34 15.58
C MET A 85 -12.20 6.89 15.34
N ALA A 86 -12.31 6.44 14.09
CA ALA A 86 -11.92 5.10 13.69
C ALA A 86 -10.41 4.82 13.82
N TYR A 87 -9.59 5.87 13.93
CA TYR A 87 -8.14 5.81 14.07
C TYR A 87 -7.68 6.60 15.28
N THR A 88 -7.76 5.98 16.44
CA THR A 88 -7.15 6.49 17.67
C THR A 88 -5.99 5.59 18.05
N LEU A 89 -4.83 6.18 18.29
CA LEU A 89 -3.65 5.48 18.74
C LEU A 89 -3.53 5.63 20.25
N GLU A 90 -3.94 4.62 20.99
CA GLU A 90 -3.63 4.53 22.41
C GLU A 90 -2.21 3.96 22.53
N VAL A 91 -1.33 4.71 23.18
CA VAL A 91 0.10 4.41 23.23
C VAL A 91 0.56 4.20 24.66
N GLU A 92 1.57 3.34 24.82
CA GLU A 92 2.18 3.01 26.10
C GLU A 92 3.65 3.46 26.16
N LYS A 93 4.21 3.52 27.36
CA LYS A 93 5.63 3.78 27.54
C LYS A 93 6.47 2.68 26.92
N GLY A 94 7.45 3.05 26.09
CA GLY A 94 8.33 2.15 25.37
C GLY A 94 7.86 1.82 23.96
N ASP A 95 6.72 2.37 23.53
CA ASP A 95 6.25 2.19 22.17
C ASP A 95 7.13 2.93 21.17
N ASP A 96 7.48 2.23 20.11
CA ASP A 96 8.14 2.77 18.93
C ASP A 96 7.08 3.40 18.00
N ILE A 97 7.21 4.70 17.69
CA ILE A 97 6.25 5.46 16.88
C ILE A 97 6.91 6.22 15.74
N TYR A 98 6.09 6.60 14.74
CA TYR A 98 6.44 7.63 13.78
C TYR A 98 5.78 8.94 14.16
N VAL A 99 6.56 10.03 14.13
CA VAL A 99 6.14 11.40 14.43
C VAL A 99 6.26 12.23 13.17
N PHE A 100 5.30 13.11 12.92
CA PHE A 100 5.42 14.16 11.91
C PHE A 100 5.25 15.53 12.58
N PHE A 101 5.95 16.51 12.02
CA PHE A 101 5.85 17.90 12.46
C PHE A 101 4.94 18.67 11.51
N GLU A 102 4.08 19.48 12.08
CA GLU A 102 3.31 20.48 11.38
C GLU A 102 4.14 21.78 11.35
N TYR A 103 4.27 22.36 10.16
CA TYR A 103 5.05 23.59 9.95
C TYR A 103 4.13 24.74 9.55
N ASP A 104 4.48 25.96 9.97
CA ASP A 104 3.82 27.17 9.49
C ASP A 104 4.30 27.54 8.07
N GLU A 105 3.70 28.61 7.50
CA GLU A 105 4.09 29.12 6.17
C GLU A 105 5.55 29.64 6.14
N GLU A 106 6.14 29.94 7.30
CA GLU A 106 7.51 30.42 7.45
C GLU A 106 8.50 29.26 7.66
N GLY A 107 8.03 28.01 7.81
CA GLY A 107 8.84 26.80 8.02
C GLY A 107 9.22 26.54 9.49
N ASN A 108 8.56 27.19 10.44
CA ASN A 108 8.76 26.91 11.87
C ASN A 108 7.85 25.74 12.31
N GLU A 109 8.34 24.93 13.26
CA GLU A 109 7.60 23.80 13.81
C GLU A 109 6.47 24.29 14.72
N LEU A 110 5.22 24.01 14.35
CA LEU A 110 4.04 24.40 15.11
C LEU A 110 3.66 23.35 16.15
N ALA A 111 3.59 22.09 15.72
CA ALA A 111 3.18 20.96 16.55
C ALA A 111 3.80 19.66 16.06
N ALA A 112 3.94 18.71 16.97
CA ALA A 112 4.31 17.34 16.64
C ALA A 112 3.12 16.40 16.89
N HIS A 113 2.90 15.49 15.97
CA HIS A 113 1.79 14.54 16.02
C HIS A 113 2.29 13.10 15.83
N ILE A 114 1.64 12.16 16.50
CA ILE A 114 1.86 10.73 16.25
C ILE A 114 1.20 10.38 14.92
N HIS A 115 1.97 9.78 14.02
CA HIS A 115 1.45 9.29 12.74
C HIS A 115 0.96 7.85 12.85
N GLU A 116 1.82 6.96 13.34
CA GLU A 116 1.54 5.52 13.44
C GLU A 116 2.54 4.83 14.37
N PHE A 117 2.22 3.60 14.84
CA PHE A 117 3.19 2.72 15.48
C PHE A 117 4.27 2.27 14.49
N ARG A 118 5.52 2.26 14.93
CA ARG A 118 6.65 1.72 14.15
C ARG A 118 6.73 0.21 14.30
N ARG A 119 6.14 -0.51 13.36
CA ARG A 119 6.11 -1.98 13.33
C ARG A 119 7.14 -2.60 12.40
N ASP A 120 8.13 -1.82 11.98
CA ASP A 120 9.13 -2.25 10.98
C ASP A 120 9.81 -3.54 11.37
N LYS A 121 10.26 -3.65 12.64
CA LYS A 121 10.99 -4.81 13.15
C LYS A 121 10.14 -6.08 13.06
N ASP A 122 8.89 -5.98 13.50
CA ASP A 122 7.96 -7.11 13.53
C ASP A 122 7.60 -7.57 12.13
N ILE A 123 7.38 -6.62 11.22
CA ILE A 123 7.10 -6.90 9.80
C ILE A 123 8.29 -7.60 9.16
N TYR A 124 9.53 -7.12 9.40
CA TYR A 124 10.72 -7.77 8.84
C TYR A 124 10.95 -9.17 9.41
N VAL A 125 10.71 -9.39 10.71
CA VAL A 125 10.80 -10.71 11.33
C VAL A 125 9.76 -11.64 10.72
N LEU A 126 8.51 -11.21 10.62
CA LEU A 126 7.43 -11.99 10.01
C LEU A 126 7.73 -12.33 8.53
N ALA A 127 8.18 -11.34 7.76
CA ALA A 127 8.58 -11.55 6.37
C ALA A 127 9.75 -12.52 6.26
N GLY A 128 10.75 -12.42 7.15
CA GLY A 128 11.89 -13.34 7.21
C GLY A 128 11.46 -14.79 7.50
N VAL A 129 10.60 -14.96 8.49
CA VAL A 129 10.03 -16.30 8.84
C VAL A 129 9.25 -16.86 7.64
N PHE A 130 8.42 -16.05 7.00
CA PHE A 130 7.67 -16.44 5.79
C PHE A 130 8.61 -16.91 4.67
N VAL A 131 9.66 -16.13 4.36
CA VAL A 131 10.66 -16.49 3.33
C VAL A 131 11.34 -17.80 3.66
N ILE A 132 11.77 -18.00 4.92
CA ILE A 132 12.44 -19.22 5.37
C ILE A 132 11.51 -20.42 5.21
N LEU A 133 10.25 -20.31 5.66
CA LEU A 133 9.25 -21.39 5.53
C LEU A 133 9.00 -21.73 4.06
N MET A 134 8.86 -20.74 3.20
CA MET A 134 8.67 -20.94 1.75
C MET A 134 9.86 -21.68 1.12
N ILE A 135 11.09 -21.41 1.55
CA ILE A 135 12.28 -22.10 1.04
C ILE A 135 12.36 -23.54 1.59
N ILE A 136 12.09 -23.74 2.88
CA ILE A 136 12.15 -25.07 3.50
C ILE A 136 11.09 -26.00 2.91
N VAL A 137 9.84 -25.55 2.79
CA VAL A 137 8.74 -26.37 2.29
C VAL A 137 8.74 -26.49 0.78
N GLY A 138 8.97 -25.38 0.07
CA GLY A 138 8.86 -25.29 -1.39
C GLY A 138 10.15 -25.59 -2.13
N GLY A 139 11.32 -25.57 -1.46
CA GLY A 139 12.62 -25.75 -2.09
C GLY A 139 12.83 -24.76 -3.25
N ILE A 140 13.31 -25.26 -4.39
CA ILE A 140 13.55 -24.44 -5.61
C ILE A 140 12.24 -23.83 -6.16
N LYS A 141 11.10 -24.52 -6.01
CA LYS A 141 9.80 -23.97 -6.41
C LYS A 141 9.40 -22.82 -5.50
N GLY A 142 9.65 -22.93 -4.19
CA GLY A 142 9.44 -21.86 -3.23
C GLY A 142 10.24 -20.60 -3.56
N ILE A 143 11.50 -20.73 -3.95
CA ILE A 143 12.33 -19.59 -4.38
C ILE A 143 11.72 -18.91 -5.62
N LYS A 144 11.27 -19.69 -6.62
CA LYS A 144 10.60 -19.12 -7.79
C LYS A 144 9.32 -18.37 -7.43
N SER A 145 8.52 -18.91 -6.50
CA SER A 145 7.31 -18.27 -6.00
C SER A 145 7.62 -16.97 -5.26
N LEU A 146 8.68 -16.91 -4.47
CA LEU A 146 9.14 -15.68 -3.82
C LEU A 146 9.54 -14.60 -4.83
N ILE A 147 10.23 -15.00 -5.91
CA ILE A 147 10.59 -14.05 -6.97
C ILE A 147 9.33 -13.54 -7.69
N THR A 148 8.34 -14.40 -7.97
CA THR A 148 7.08 -13.95 -8.59
C THR A 148 6.29 -13.05 -7.67
N LEU A 149 6.25 -13.34 -6.37
CA LEU A 149 5.63 -12.48 -5.36
C LEU A 149 6.28 -11.08 -5.36
N GLY A 150 7.60 -11.01 -5.33
CA GLY A 150 8.34 -9.75 -5.42
C GLY A 150 8.03 -8.98 -6.71
N LEU A 151 7.99 -9.66 -7.85
CA LEU A 151 7.60 -9.04 -9.13
C LEU A 151 6.16 -8.52 -9.12
N THR A 152 5.25 -9.23 -8.48
CA THR A 152 3.85 -8.79 -8.35
C THR A 152 3.76 -7.52 -7.50
N VAL A 153 4.45 -7.47 -6.36
CA VAL A 153 4.51 -6.27 -5.51
C VAL A 153 5.07 -5.08 -6.29
N VAL A 154 6.17 -5.28 -7.02
CA VAL A 154 6.76 -4.24 -7.88
C VAL A 154 5.77 -3.81 -8.97
N GLY A 155 5.07 -4.75 -9.61
CA GLY A 155 4.05 -4.45 -10.63
C GLY A 155 2.90 -3.62 -10.08
N ILE A 156 2.40 -3.95 -8.88
CA ILE A 156 1.34 -3.18 -8.20
C ILE A 156 1.86 -1.77 -7.84
N TYR A 157 3.08 -1.65 -7.34
CA TYR A 157 3.69 -0.34 -7.04
C TYR A 157 3.72 0.55 -8.28
N TYR A 158 4.17 0.03 -9.43
CA TYR A 158 4.18 0.78 -10.68
C TYR A 158 2.78 1.12 -11.18
N LEU A 159 1.81 0.22 -11.01
CA LEU A 159 0.41 0.49 -11.35
C LEU A 159 -0.13 1.67 -10.54
N LEU A 160 0.03 1.63 -9.22
CA LEU A 160 -0.45 2.69 -8.33
C LEU A 160 0.24 4.03 -8.65
N ASN A 161 1.55 4.02 -8.81
CA ASN A 161 2.30 5.23 -9.17
C ASN A 161 1.86 5.80 -10.52
N GLY A 162 1.61 4.95 -11.51
CA GLY A 162 1.08 5.37 -12.81
C GLY A 162 -0.33 5.97 -12.72
N ILE A 163 -1.19 5.45 -11.84
CA ILE A 163 -2.53 6.01 -11.59
C ILE A 163 -2.42 7.37 -10.89
N VAL A 164 -1.59 7.48 -9.86
CA VAL A 164 -1.36 8.74 -9.14
C VAL A 164 -0.78 9.81 -10.05
N SER A 165 0.05 9.44 -11.02
CA SER A 165 0.59 10.34 -12.06
C SER A 165 -0.43 10.73 -13.14
N GLY A 166 -1.73 10.43 -12.96
CA GLY A 166 -2.80 10.80 -13.89
C GLY A 166 -3.01 9.84 -15.07
N GLY A 167 -2.36 8.68 -15.05
CA GLY A 167 -2.56 7.64 -16.06
C GLY A 167 -3.96 7.02 -16.00
N ASN A 168 -4.44 6.47 -17.12
CA ASN A 168 -5.73 5.80 -17.18
C ASN A 168 -5.68 4.48 -16.40
N PRO A 169 -6.43 4.34 -15.26
CA PRO A 169 -6.36 3.15 -14.40
C PRO A 169 -6.74 1.86 -15.13
N ILE A 170 -7.73 1.92 -16.02
CA ILE A 170 -8.23 0.76 -16.78
C ILE A 170 -7.13 0.25 -17.72
N PHE A 171 -6.52 1.13 -18.50
CA PHE A 171 -5.45 0.74 -19.42
C PHE A 171 -4.22 0.21 -18.68
N LEU A 172 -3.78 0.91 -17.64
CA LEU A 172 -2.63 0.50 -16.83
C LEU A 172 -2.85 -0.87 -16.15
N SER A 173 -4.04 -1.12 -15.60
CA SER A 173 -4.34 -2.40 -14.95
C SER A 173 -4.35 -3.56 -15.94
N ILE A 174 -4.86 -3.36 -17.15
CA ILE A 174 -4.82 -4.39 -18.21
C ILE A 174 -3.38 -4.70 -18.60
N VAL A 175 -2.57 -3.68 -18.85
CA VAL A 175 -1.16 -3.87 -19.24
C VAL A 175 -0.36 -4.55 -18.13
N VAL A 176 -0.48 -4.08 -16.89
CA VAL A 176 0.24 -4.67 -15.75
C VAL A 176 -0.21 -6.12 -15.52
N SER A 177 -1.52 -6.41 -15.56
CA SER A 177 -2.03 -7.77 -15.42
C SER A 177 -1.51 -8.72 -16.50
N LEU A 178 -1.46 -8.28 -17.75
CA LEU A 178 -0.90 -9.04 -18.87
C LEU A 178 0.58 -9.36 -18.65
N VAL A 179 1.38 -8.33 -18.32
CA VAL A 179 2.82 -8.48 -18.09
C VAL A 179 3.08 -9.41 -16.91
N LEU A 180 2.38 -9.21 -15.78
CA LEU A 180 2.50 -10.08 -14.61
C LEU A 180 2.13 -11.53 -14.93
N THR A 181 1.02 -11.77 -15.64
CA THR A 181 0.62 -13.13 -16.06
C THR A 181 1.70 -13.82 -16.85
N ILE A 182 2.22 -13.16 -17.88
CA ILE A 182 3.25 -13.75 -18.76
C ILE A 182 4.53 -14.04 -17.96
N MET A 183 4.98 -13.06 -17.15
CA MET A 183 6.21 -13.21 -16.35
C MET A 183 6.08 -14.32 -15.31
N THR A 184 5.02 -14.33 -14.54
CA THR A 184 4.82 -15.32 -13.47
C THR A 184 4.67 -16.73 -14.01
N MET A 185 3.89 -16.92 -15.07
CA MET A 185 3.70 -18.25 -15.68
C MET A 185 4.98 -18.81 -16.27
N PHE A 186 5.78 -18.00 -17.00
CA PHE A 186 7.07 -18.48 -17.50
C PHE A 186 8.10 -18.73 -16.39
N LEU A 187 8.05 -17.99 -15.30
CA LEU A 187 8.98 -18.15 -14.19
C LEU A 187 8.68 -19.43 -13.39
N VAL A 188 7.40 -19.69 -13.12
CA VAL A 188 6.95 -20.84 -12.33
C VAL A 188 6.95 -22.12 -13.16
N ALA A 189 6.21 -22.14 -14.26
CA ALA A 189 6.03 -23.31 -15.10
C ALA A 189 7.18 -23.52 -16.12
N GLY A 190 7.96 -22.46 -16.41
CA GLY A 190 9.01 -22.50 -17.43
C GLY A 190 8.47 -22.35 -18.85
N PHE A 191 9.38 -22.37 -19.84
CA PHE A 191 9.04 -22.24 -21.26
C PHE A 191 8.59 -23.60 -21.83
N ASN A 192 7.30 -23.92 -21.66
CA ASN A 192 6.71 -25.14 -22.20
C ASN A 192 5.27 -24.89 -22.69
N LEU A 193 4.69 -25.85 -23.41
CA LEU A 193 3.33 -25.74 -23.95
C LEU A 193 2.28 -25.60 -22.85
N LYS A 194 2.50 -26.17 -21.64
CA LYS A 194 1.59 -26.03 -20.51
C LYS A 194 1.55 -24.57 -20.02
N ALA A 195 2.70 -23.92 -19.93
CA ALA A 195 2.77 -22.50 -19.57
C ALA A 195 2.04 -21.61 -20.60
N ILE A 196 2.20 -21.92 -21.89
CA ILE A 196 1.49 -21.17 -22.95
C ILE A 196 -0.02 -21.35 -22.82
N SER A 197 -0.49 -22.58 -22.61
CA SER A 197 -1.92 -22.85 -22.41
C SER A 197 -2.48 -22.16 -21.17
N ALA A 198 -1.74 -22.15 -20.06
CA ALA A 198 -2.09 -21.43 -18.84
C ALA A 198 -2.16 -19.91 -19.08
N ILE A 199 -1.19 -19.33 -19.79
CA ILE A 199 -1.19 -17.91 -20.16
C ILE A 199 -2.45 -17.55 -20.95
N ILE A 200 -2.77 -18.33 -21.98
CA ILE A 200 -3.97 -18.11 -22.82
C ILE A 200 -5.24 -18.21 -21.98
N GLY A 201 -5.34 -19.24 -21.11
CA GLY A 201 -6.48 -19.43 -20.22
C GLY A 201 -6.65 -18.28 -19.23
N THR A 202 -5.55 -17.87 -18.59
CA THR A 202 -5.57 -16.75 -17.62
C THR A 202 -5.94 -15.44 -18.29
N ILE A 203 -5.32 -15.10 -19.43
CA ILE A 203 -5.64 -13.88 -20.17
C ILE A 203 -7.11 -13.90 -20.62
N GLY A 204 -7.59 -15.03 -21.15
CA GLY A 204 -8.99 -15.20 -21.54
C GLY A 204 -9.94 -14.99 -20.35
N GLY A 205 -9.65 -15.59 -19.20
CA GLY A 205 -10.41 -15.43 -17.96
C GLY A 205 -10.44 -13.96 -17.47
N VAL A 206 -9.30 -13.30 -17.45
CA VAL A 206 -9.20 -11.89 -17.04
C VAL A 206 -9.95 -10.96 -18.00
N ILE A 207 -9.90 -11.21 -19.32
CA ILE A 207 -10.66 -10.42 -20.30
C ILE A 207 -12.17 -10.59 -20.07
N ILE A 208 -12.65 -11.82 -19.92
CA ILE A 208 -14.07 -12.10 -19.68
C ILE A 208 -14.53 -11.45 -18.37
N ALA A 209 -13.78 -11.60 -17.29
CA ALA A 209 -14.08 -10.98 -16.01
C ALA A 209 -14.07 -9.44 -16.10
N GLY A 210 -13.11 -8.86 -16.83
CA GLY A 210 -13.06 -7.42 -17.08
C GLY A 210 -14.26 -6.91 -17.86
N LEU A 211 -14.70 -7.63 -18.88
CA LEU A 211 -15.92 -7.29 -19.63
C LEU A 211 -17.17 -7.36 -18.74
N ILE A 212 -17.32 -8.41 -17.93
CA ILE A 212 -18.43 -8.53 -16.98
C ILE A 212 -18.36 -7.37 -15.95
N ALA A 213 -17.19 -7.07 -15.41
CA ALA A 213 -17.01 -5.98 -14.47
C ALA A 213 -17.42 -4.63 -15.07
N LEU A 214 -17.06 -4.34 -16.31
CA LEU A 214 -17.48 -3.13 -17.03
C LEU A 214 -18.98 -3.07 -17.24
N LEU A 215 -19.59 -4.18 -17.65
CA LEU A 215 -21.04 -4.25 -17.85
C LEU A 215 -21.79 -4.01 -16.53
N VAL A 216 -21.40 -4.72 -15.46
CA VAL A 216 -22.04 -4.57 -14.15
C VAL A 216 -21.80 -3.17 -13.59
N SER A 217 -20.61 -2.64 -13.71
CA SER A 217 -20.27 -1.30 -13.23
C SER A 217 -21.12 -0.21 -13.89
N ASN A 218 -21.35 -0.31 -15.19
CA ASN A 218 -22.20 0.62 -15.93
C ASN A 218 -23.69 0.45 -15.62
N THR A 219 -24.15 -0.79 -15.46
CA THR A 219 -25.57 -1.09 -15.20
C THR A 219 -25.97 -0.76 -13.76
N SER A 220 -25.07 -1.00 -12.81
CA SER A 220 -25.32 -0.80 -11.37
C SER A 220 -24.85 0.56 -10.86
N ASN A 221 -24.37 1.46 -11.74
CA ASN A 221 -23.83 2.78 -11.37
C ASN A 221 -22.83 2.70 -10.20
N LEU A 222 -21.90 1.74 -10.26
CA LEU A 222 -20.91 1.58 -9.21
C LEU A 222 -19.96 2.78 -9.18
N THR A 223 -20.03 3.56 -8.11
CA THR A 223 -19.19 4.77 -7.95
C THR A 223 -17.77 4.46 -7.52
N GLY A 224 -17.51 3.27 -6.97
CA GLY A 224 -16.24 2.91 -6.35
C GLY A 224 -16.06 3.43 -4.91
N LEU A 225 -17.04 4.18 -4.38
CA LEU A 225 -17.00 4.80 -3.05
C LEU A 225 -17.65 3.92 -1.97
N GLY A 226 -17.75 2.62 -2.20
CA GLY A 226 -18.42 1.68 -1.29
C GLY A 226 -17.65 1.41 0.01
N THR A 227 -16.36 1.72 0.07
CA THR A 227 -15.52 1.51 1.26
C THR A 227 -15.08 2.84 1.86
N GLN A 228 -14.80 2.84 3.16
CA GLN A 228 -14.37 4.03 3.89
C GLN A 228 -13.01 4.56 3.37
N GLU A 229 -12.11 3.64 3.01
CA GLU A 229 -10.79 3.97 2.45
C GLU A 229 -10.91 4.66 1.09
N ALA A 230 -11.85 4.22 0.25
CA ALA A 230 -12.11 4.86 -1.04
C ALA A 230 -12.69 6.27 -0.87
N GLN A 231 -13.54 6.48 0.16
CA GLN A 231 -14.06 7.80 0.50
C GLN A 231 -12.95 8.72 1.03
N MET A 232 -12.05 8.21 1.87
CA MET A 232 -10.89 8.98 2.36
C MET A 232 -9.98 9.45 1.22
N LEU A 233 -9.80 8.65 0.17
CA LEU A 233 -9.03 9.05 -1.02
C LEU A 233 -9.61 10.30 -1.72
N VAL A 234 -10.93 10.47 -1.71
CA VAL A 234 -11.60 11.65 -2.30
C VAL A 234 -11.41 12.91 -1.47
N TYR A 235 -11.39 12.74 -0.15
CA TYR A 235 -11.22 13.86 0.79
C TYR A 235 -9.75 14.20 1.08
N SER A 236 -8.80 13.41 0.55
CA SER A 236 -7.38 13.73 0.70
C SER A 236 -7.03 14.95 -0.18
N ASP A 237 -6.26 15.89 0.37
CA ASP A 237 -5.77 17.10 -0.31
C ASP A 237 -4.77 16.80 -1.44
N HIS A 238 -5.03 15.80 -2.25
CA HIS A 238 -4.17 15.45 -3.37
C HIS A 238 -4.57 16.30 -4.60
N PRO A 239 -3.61 16.89 -5.29
CA PRO A 239 -3.87 17.73 -6.46
C PRO A 239 -4.40 16.95 -7.68
N VAL A 240 -4.48 15.61 -7.58
CA VAL A 240 -4.93 14.74 -8.68
C VAL A 240 -6.37 14.30 -8.46
N ALA A 241 -7.24 14.62 -9.39
CA ALA A 241 -8.60 14.07 -9.42
C ALA A 241 -8.54 12.56 -9.73
N PHE A 242 -8.64 11.74 -8.69
CA PHE A 242 -8.64 10.28 -8.85
C PHE A 242 -9.86 9.78 -9.60
N ASN A 243 -9.64 8.99 -10.65
CA ASN A 243 -10.71 8.22 -11.27
C ASN A 243 -11.04 6.99 -10.40
N ILE A 244 -11.87 7.19 -9.36
CA ILE A 244 -12.23 6.15 -8.39
C ILE A 244 -12.89 4.94 -9.07
N HIS A 245 -13.74 5.18 -10.07
CA HIS A 245 -14.36 4.13 -10.88
C HIS A 245 -13.30 3.27 -11.61
N GLY A 246 -12.27 3.91 -12.16
CA GLY A 246 -11.16 3.21 -12.80
C GLY A 246 -10.28 2.43 -11.80
N ILE A 247 -10.11 2.94 -10.58
CA ILE A 247 -9.41 2.24 -9.49
C ILE A 247 -10.19 1.01 -9.05
N LEU A 248 -11.52 1.11 -8.89
CA LEU A 248 -12.38 -0.03 -8.61
C LEU A 248 -12.21 -1.12 -9.69
N PHE A 249 -12.25 -0.74 -10.95
CA PHE A 249 -12.05 -1.67 -12.07
C PHE A 249 -10.67 -2.34 -12.00
N ALA A 250 -9.61 -1.58 -11.74
CA ALA A 250 -8.26 -2.10 -11.57
C ALA A 250 -8.17 -3.13 -10.43
N SER A 251 -8.85 -2.86 -9.31
CA SER A 251 -8.90 -3.77 -8.15
C SER A 251 -9.61 -5.08 -8.49
N ILE A 252 -10.72 -5.03 -9.23
CA ILE A 252 -11.44 -6.21 -9.69
C ILE A 252 -10.57 -7.05 -10.64
N LEU A 253 -9.87 -6.40 -11.58
CA LEU A 253 -8.97 -7.10 -12.51
C LEU A 253 -7.82 -7.80 -11.78
N LEU A 254 -7.15 -7.11 -10.84
CA LEU A 254 -6.06 -7.70 -10.08
C LEU A 254 -6.53 -8.83 -9.17
N GLY A 255 -7.68 -8.68 -8.52
CA GLY A 255 -8.30 -9.74 -7.72
C GLY A 255 -8.64 -10.97 -8.55
N THR A 256 -9.24 -10.77 -9.72
CA THR A 256 -9.53 -11.85 -10.68
C THR A 256 -8.27 -12.53 -11.18
N LEU A 257 -7.22 -11.74 -11.49
CA LEU A 257 -5.94 -12.28 -11.92
C LEU A 257 -5.36 -13.23 -10.88
N GLY A 258 -5.35 -12.82 -9.59
CA GLY A 258 -4.90 -13.68 -8.49
C GLY A 258 -5.68 -15.00 -8.45
N ALA A 259 -7.02 -14.93 -8.43
CA ALA A 259 -7.88 -16.11 -8.36
C ALA A 259 -7.71 -17.06 -9.57
N VAL A 260 -7.56 -16.53 -10.79
CA VAL A 260 -7.40 -17.36 -12.01
C VAL A 260 -6.00 -17.97 -12.05
N MET A 261 -4.95 -17.24 -11.60
CA MET A 261 -3.58 -17.77 -11.56
C MET A 261 -3.44 -18.95 -10.60
N ASP A 262 -4.17 -18.96 -9.50
CA ASP A 262 -4.14 -20.05 -8.50
C ASP A 262 -4.75 -21.36 -9.03
N VAL A 263 -5.62 -21.29 -10.04
CA VAL A 263 -6.31 -22.45 -10.64
C VAL A 263 -5.56 -23.00 -11.86
N CYS A 264 -4.70 -22.22 -12.51
CA CYS A 264 -3.96 -22.60 -13.73
C CYS A 264 -2.61 -23.23 -13.43
#